data_de5ea91feee5fce9ea51dbee20e56f4b
#
_entry.id   de5ea91feee5fce9ea51dbee20e56f4b
#
_cell.length_a   1.000
_cell.length_b   1.000
_cell.length_c   1.000
_cell.angle_alpha   90.00
_cell.angle_beta   90.00
_cell.angle_gamma   90.00
#
_symmetry.space_group_name_H-M   'P 1'
#
loop_
_entity.id
_entity.type
_entity.pdbx_description
1 polymer ?
#
loop_
_entity_poly.entity_id
_entity_poly.type
_entity_poly.pdbx_seq_one_letter_code
_entity_poly.pdbx_strand_id
1 'polypeptide(L)'
;MTANTNYPDNITALYARLSQEDTLDGESNSIANQKKILLKYATDNHFSNPTFFIDDGVSGVTFDRPGWNEMIRLAEAGKVQTVIVKDMSRMGRDYLKVGYYTESFFAERDIRYIAINDGVDSDKGDNDFTPFRNLFNDFYARDTSKKIRAVMRAKGNAGEHLCTNPPYGYMKDPADKKKWIVDEEAAEIVKRIFDLCIAGKGPMQIAKLLTAEHILTVKAHYAQRAGKPLPEEPYHWDPKSVAGILERPEYTGCTVNFKTYSKSHKLKKRLHNVPENQRIFPNTQPAIIDEHVFVRVQELRENKRRPAKQAERQGLFSGLLYCADCGSKLHFATGKNMTPQQDCYRCSRYKSNTGDCTMHFIREETLKLFVLQRIFDVTALFFDDAMAFEEAAKKQHFQEAEKEAQKRKREIAQAEKRIAELDRIFKRFYEDDISGTISHERFLKLSTDYEAEQRELTEQVKTWREVVEIFEQDRSDFDSFAAIVRKYVGIRELTPTIVNEFVKKIIVHAPDKSSGHRRQKIELVWNFIGEVNLPGDDQTVERKRKDRTA
;
A
#
# COMPACT_ATOMS: atom_id res chain seq x y z
N MET A 1 -21.10 20.51 -22.73
CA MET A 1 -21.60 21.62 -23.56
C MET A 1 -20.40 22.32 -24.14
N THR A 2 -20.05 22.03 -25.40
CA THR A 2 -18.97 22.69 -26.14
C THR A 2 -19.49 24.04 -26.58
N ALA A 3 -18.92 25.12 -26.05
CA ALA A 3 -19.18 26.47 -26.52
C ALA A 3 -18.82 26.51 -28.01
N ASN A 4 -19.81 26.80 -28.85
CA ASN A 4 -19.65 27.02 -30.30
C ASN A 4 -18.96 28.39 -30.49
N THR A 5 -17.64 28.44 -30.24
CA THR A 5 -16.81 29.60 -30.53
C THR A 5 -16.63 29.67 -32.04
N ASN A 6 -17.27 30.64 -32.66
CA ASN A 6 -17.15 30.93 -34.11
C ASN A 6 -15.76 31.54 -34.35
N TYR A 7 -14.77 30.70 -34.63
CA TYR A 7 -13.42 31.16 -34.96
C TYR A 7 -13.39 31.77 -36.39
N PRO A 8 -12.68 32.90 -36.59
CA PRO A 8 -12.49 33.45 -37.92
C PRO A 8 -11.67 32.51 -38.80
N ASP A 9 -11.74 32.67 -40.10
CA ASP A 9 -10.82 32.04 -41.03
C ASP A 9 -9.47 32.76 -41.00
N ASN A 10 -8.37 32.07 -41.39
CA ASN A 10 -7.01 32.61 -41.41
C ASN A 10 -6.45 33.01 -40.03
N ILE A 11 -6.56 32.10 -39.06
CA ILE A 11 -6.07 32.30 -37.68
C ILE A 11 -4.55 32.28 -37.65
N THR A 12 -3.97 33.26 -36.96
CA THR A 12 -2.60 33.17 -36.44
C THR A 12 -2.66 32.63 -34.99
N ALA A 13 -2.34 31.38 -34.81
CA ALA A 13 -2.39 30.72 -33.50
C ALA A 13 -1.19 31.10 -32.63
N LEU A 14 -1.41 31.77 -31.51
CA LEU A 14 -0.42 32.15 -30.53
C LEU A 14 -0.45 31.11 -29.38
N TYR A 15 0.49 30.15 -29.38
CA TYR A 15 0.47 29.07 -28.39
C TYR A 15 1.42 29.37 -27.24
N ALA A 16 0.89 29.33 -26.02
CA ALA A 16 1.63 29.52 -24.78
C ALA A 16 1.43 28.33 -23.83
N ARG A 17 2.49 27.89 -23.18
CA ARG A 17 2.47 26.76 -22.22
C ARG A 17 3.40 26.96 -21.03
N LEU A 18 2.93 26.58 -19.84
CA LEU A 18 3.73 26.50 -18.62
C LEU A 18 3.52 25.13 -17.93
N SER A 19 4.53 24.62 -17.22
CA SER A 19 4.44 23.36 -16.46
C SER A 19 3.95 23.61 -15.03
N GLN A 20 3.42 22.57 -14.37
CA GLN A 20 2.74 22.57 -13.08
C GLN A 20 3.51 23.15 -11.86
N GLU A 21 4.80 23.46 -11.98
CA GLU A 21 5.62 23.86 -10.83
C GLU A 21 5.42 25.31 -10.37
N ASP A 22 4.69 26.14 -11.13
CA ASP A 22 4.51 27.57 -10.88
C ASP A 22 3.03 28.03 -10.74
N THR A 23 2.10 27.12 -10.41
CA THR A 23 0.66 27.49 -10.28
C THR A 23 0.38 28.24 -8.99
N LEU A 24 0.36 29.56 -9.09
CA LEU A 24 -0.37 30.44 -8.17
C LEU A 24 -1.80 30.66 -8.74
N ASP A 25 -2.77 30.95 -7.88
CA ASP A 25 -4.18 31.22 -8.28
C ASP A 25 -4.24 32.30 -9.35
N GLY A 26 -4.69 31.92 -10.54
CA GLY A 26 -4.77 32.80 -11.71
C GLY A 26 -3.78 32.50 -12.83
N GLU A 27 -3.76 33.34 -13.85
CA GLU A 27 -2.80 33.23 -14.94
C GLU A 27 -1.39 33.52 -14.45
N SER A 28 -0.45 32.58 -14.66
CA SER A 28 0.92 32.73 -14.14
C SER A 28 1.61 33.94 -14.79
N ASN A 29 2.45 34.65 -14.04
CA ASN A 29 3.27 35.76 -14.56
C ASN A 29 4.07 35.36 -15.80
N SER A 30 4.46 34.09 -15.93
CA SER A 30 5.18 33.54 -17.08
C SER A 30 4.28 33.38 -18.31
N ILE A 31 3.00 32.98 -18.17
CA ILE A 31 2.02 32.93 -19.27
C ILE A 31 1.70 34.33 -19.73
N ALA A 32 1.45 35.28 -18.81
CA ALA A 32 1.20 36.68 -19.13
C ALA A 32 2.36 37.30 -19.92
N ASN A 33 3.60 36.97 -19.56
CA ASN A 33 4.79 37.42 -20.29
C ASN A 33 4.90 36.75 -21.68
N GLN A 34 4.60 35.46 -21.82
CA GLN A 34 4.55 34.80 -23.14
C GLN A 34 3.50 35.46 -24.04
N LYS A 35 2.30 35.73 -23.52
CA LYS A 35 1.26 36.44 -24.28
C LYS A 35 1.73 37.80 -24.82
N LYS A 36 2.39 38.60 -23.97
CA LYS A 36 2.93 39.90 -24.40
C LYS A 36 3.95 39.74 -25.54
N ILE A 37 4.87 38.80 -25.44
CA ILE A 37 5.88 38.55 -26.48
C ILE A 37 5.22 38.08 -27.78
N LEU A 38 4.33 37.09 -27.70
CA LEU A 38 3.65 36.52 -28.88
C LEU A 38 2.78 37.56 -29.58
N LEU A 39 1.97 38.35 -28.82
CA LEU A 39 1.11 39.35 -29.38
C LEU A 39 1.92 40.50 -30.04
N LYS A 40 2.97 40.96 -29.34
CA LYS A 40 3.86 41.97 -29.89
C LYS A 40 4.48 41.49 -31.22
N TYR A 41 5.01 40.29 -31.27
CA TYR A 41 5.60 39.73 -32.49
C TYR A 41 4.58 39.62 -33.62
N ALA A 42 3.36 39.14 -33.31
CA ALA A 42 2.29 39.04 -34.30
C ALA A 42 1.87 40.42 -34.85
N THR A 43 1.78 41.45 -33.99
CA THR A 43 1.45 42.81 -34.36
C THR A 43 2.56 43.47 -35.19
N ASP A 44 3.82 43.37 -34.74
CA ASP A 44 5.00 43.96 -35.40
C ASP A 44 5.23 43.37 -36.80
N ASN A 45 4.81 42.12 -37.02
CA ASN A 45 4.94 41.41 -38.31
C ASN A 45 3.61 41.34 -39.10
N HIS A 46 2.59 42.08 -38.71
CA HIS A 46 1.29 42.22 -39.40
C HIS A 46 0.53 40.90 -39.63
N PHE A 47 0.64 39.93 -38.69
CA PHE A 47 -0.14 38.71 -38.78
C PHE A 47 -1.62 38.94 -38.52
N SER A 48 -2.49 38.31 -39.32
CA SER A 48 -3.95 38.45 -39.23
C SER A 48 -4.53 37.54 -38.15
N ASN A 49 -5.65 37.99 -37.54
CA ASN A 49 -6.46 37.20 -36.58
C ASN A 49 -5.66 36.46 -35.47
N PRO A 50 -4.80 37.16 -34.69
CA PRO A 50 -4.05 36.53 -33.62
C PRO A 50 -4.97 35.97 -32.54
N THR A 51 -4.94 34.66 -32.33
CA THR A 51 -5.81 33.95 -31.41
C THR A 51 -4.96 33.11 -30.43
N PHE A 52 -5.18 33.25 -29.12
CA PHE A 52 -4.44 32.55 -28.10
C PHE A 52 -4.96 31.16 -27.83
N PHE A 53 -4.03 30.19 -27.75
CA PHE A 53 -4.22 28.83 -27.26
C PHE A 53 -3.29 28.61 -26.09
N ILE A 54 -3.84 28.25 -24.91
CA ILE A 54 -3.10 28.30 -23.66
C ILE A 54 -3.26 26.99 -22.92
N ASP A 55 -2.12 26.45 -22.46
CA ASP A 55 -2.06 25.29 -21.56
C ASP A 55 -1.21 25.67 -20.34
N ASP A 56 -1.84 26.22 -19.31
CA ASP A 56 -1.21 26.55 -18.05
C ASP A 56 -1.26 25.34 -17.10
N GLY A 57 -0.16 25.07 -16.38
CA GLY A 57 -0.05 23.93 -15.48
C GLY A 57 0.11 22.56 -16.18
N VAL A 58 0.38 22.50 -17.49
CA VAL A 58 0.45 21.25 -18.25
C VAL A 58 1.88 20.90 -18.69
N SER A 59 2.28 19.64 -18.46
CA SER A 59 3.61 19.13 -18.83
C SER A 59 3.89 19.18 -20.33
N GLY A 60 5.12 19.56 -20.71
CA GLY A 60 5.59 19.51 -22.09
C GLY A 60 5.86 18.13 -22.68
N VAL A 61 5.76 17.07 -21.88
CA VAL A 61 6.06 15.69 -22.30
C VAL A 61 4.92 15.02 -23.06
N THR A 62 3.68 15.44 -22.84
CA THR A 62 2.49 14.92 -23.54
C THR A 62 1.92 15.98 -24.46
N PHE A 63 1.30 15.58 -25.58
CA PHE A 63 0.59 16.46 -26.51
C PHE A 63 -0.95 16.39 -26.32
N ASP A 64 -1.42 15.62 -25.34
CA ASP A 64 -2.83 15.61 -24.94
C ASP A 64 -3.09 16.77 -23.97
N ARG A 65 -3.43 17.93 -24.53
CA ARG A 65 -3.61 19.21 -23.84
C ARG A 65 -4.80 19.95 -24.46
N PRO A 66 -5.69 20.53 -23.65
CA PRO A 66 -6.90 21.18 -24.18
C PRO A 66 -6.64 22.28 -25.22
N GLY A 67 -5.74 23.22 -24.91
CA GLY A 67 -5.39 24.32 -25.82
C GLY A 67 -4.69 23.84 -27.09
N TRP A 68 -3.75 22.90 -26.95
CA TRP A 68 -3.09 22.27 -28.09
C TRP A 68 -4.08 21.51 -28.98
N ASN A 69 -4.91 20.64 -28.39
CA ASN A 69 -5.87 19.84 -29.13
C ASN A 69 -6.87 20.72 -29.91
N GLU A 70 -7.33 21.83 -29.32
CA GLU A 70 -8.22 22.76 -29.98
C GLU A 70 -7.54 23.47 -31.15
N MET A 71 -6.28 23.92 -30.97
CA MET A 71 -5.49 24.49 -32.05
C MET A 71 -5.29 23.50 -33.21
N ILE A 72 -4.95 22.24 -32.92
CA ILE A 72 -4.77 21.21 -33.94
C ILE A 72 -6.09 20.91 -34.66
N ARG A 73 -7.21 20.83 -33.93
CA ARG A 73 -8.54 20.65 -34.53
C ARG A 73 -8.88 21.73 -35.54
N LEU A 74 -8.54 23.00 -35.22
CA LEU A 74 -8.74 24.13 -36.14
C LEU A 74 -7.75 24.10 -37.32
N ALA A 75 -6.53 23.63 -37.09
CA ALA A 75 -5.55 23.40 -38.13
C ALA A 75 -6.00 22.30 -39.12
N GLU A 76 -6.56 21.20 -38.62
CA GLU A 76 -7.18 20.15 -39.44
C GLU A 76 -8.38 20.64 -40.23
N ALA A 77 -9.14 21.59 -39.69
CA ALA A 77 -10.25 22.23 -40.38
C ALA A 77 -9.80 23.33 -41.38
N GLY A 78 -8.50 23.54 -41.61
CA GLY A 78 -7.96 24.52 -42.55
C GLY A 78 -8.12 25.98 -42.10
N LYS A 79 -8.40 26.23 -40.82
CA LYS A 79 -8.61 27.59 -40.30
C LYS A 79 -7.35 28.28 -39.79
N VAL A 80 -6.28 27.55 -39.54
CA VAL A 80 -5.00 28.06 -39.01
C VAL A 80 -4.02 28.21 -40.16
N GLN A 81 -3.47 29.43 -40.35
CA GLN A 81 -2.43 29.71 -41.34
C GLN A 81 -1.03 29.74 -40.71
N THR A 82 -0.91 30.24 -39.51
CA THR A 82 0.37 30.40 -38.84
C THR A 82 0.28 29.94 -37.39
N VAL A 83 1.31 29.24 -36.90
CA VAL A 83 1.49 28.90 -35.49
C VAL A 83 2.73 29.60 -34.98
N ILE A 84 2.58 30.41 -33.94
CA ILE A 84 3.69 31.12 -33.29
C ILE A 84 3.87 30.66 -31.86
N VAL A 85 5.06 30.26 -31.50
CA VAL A 85 5.46 29.93 -30.13
C VAL A 85 6.64 30.81 -29.70
N LYS A 86 6.81 31.00 -28.38
CA LYS A 86 7.95 31.73 -27.86
C LYS A 86 9.26 31.01 -28.16
N ASP A 87 9.32 29.72 -27.88
CA ASP A 87 10.42 28.79 -28.14
C ASP A 87 9.86 27.39 -28.37
N MET A 88 10.66 26.49 -29.01
CA MET A 88 10.23 25.13 -29.34
C MET A 88 9.89 24.31 -28.09
N SER A 89 10.46 24.61 -26.93
CA SER A 89 10.17 23.92 -25.68
C SER A 89 8.73 24.16 -25.21
N ARG A 90 8.10 25.27 -25.61
CA ARG A 90 6.69 25.56 -25.33
C ARG A 90 5.76 24.65 -26.13
N MET A 91 6.14 24.33 -27.36
CA MET A 91 5.40 23.34 -28.15
C MET A 91 5.43 21.96 -27.48
N GLY A 92 6.62 21.43 -27.16
CA GLY A 92 6.76 20.14 -26.52
C GLY A 92 8.20 19.76 -26.20
N ARG A 93 8.36 18.69 -25.39
CA ARG A 93 9.66 18.10 -25.04
C ARG A 93 9.84 16.68 -25.61
N ASP A 94 8.89 16.19 -26.40
CA ASP A 94 8.99 14.92 -27.12
C ASP A 94 9.43 15.21 -28.56
N TYR A 95 10.71 14.98 -28.86
CA TYR A 95 11.29 15.35 -30.16
C TYR A 95 10.61 14.67 -31.35
N LEU A 96 10.12 13.42 -31.19
CA LEU A 96 9.42 12.72 -32.26
C LEU A 96 8.11 13.40 -32.61
N LYS A 97 7.35 13.82 -31.62
CA LYS A 97 6.07 14.51 -31.83
C LYS A 97 6.27 15.95 -32.29
N VAL A 98 7.27 16.65 -31.73
CA VAL A 98 7.61 18.00 -32.21
C VAL A 98 8.02 17.93 -33.67
N GLY A 99 8.93 16.99 -34.04
CA GLY A 99 9.34 16.77 -35.44
C GLY A 99 8.15 16.43 -36.33
N TYR A 100 7.26 15.51 -35.91
CA TYR A 100 6.06 15.20 -36.67
C TYR A 100 5.21 16.43 -36.98
N TYR A 101 4.97 17.29 -35.98
CA TYR A 101 4.15 18.49 -36.21
C TYR A 101 4.86 19.53 -37.07
N THR A 102 6.17 19.76 -36.85
CA THR A 102 6.91 20.80 -37.58
C THR A 102 7.29 20.39 -39.00
N GLU A 103 7.68 19.10 -39.20
CA GLU A 103 8.21 18.62 -40.47
C GLU A 103 7.15 17.96 -41.37
N SER A 104 6.07 17.43 -40.80
CA SER A 104 5.02 16.76 -41.58
C SER A 104 3.68 17.47 -41.45
N PHE A 105 3.10 17.57 -40.25
CA PHE A 105 1.70 18.00 -40.07
C PHE A 105 1.45 19.44 -40.53
N PHE A 106 2.31 20.41 -40.15
CA PHE A 106 2.16 21.81 -40.55
C PHE A 106 2.58 22.00 -42.00
N ALA A 107 3.64 21.34 -42.45
CA ALA A 107 4.11 21.40 -43.82
C ALA A 107 3.06 20.86 -44.83
N GLU A 108 2.42 19.71 -44.53
CA GLU A 108 1.36 19.14 -45.40
C GLU A 108 0.13 20.02 -45.54
N ARG A 109 -0.06 20.99 -44.62
CA ARG A 109 -1.24 21.90 -44.57
C ARG A 109 -0.88 23.34 -44.89
N ASP A 110 0.33 23.59 -45.37
CA ASP A 110 0.84 24.95 -45.67
C ASP A 110 0.72 25.90 -44.46
N ILE A 111 0.88 25.36 -43.22
CA ILE A 111 0.82 26.14 -42.00
C ILE A 111 2.24 26.61 -41.65
N ARG A 112 2.45 27.93 -41.66
CA ARG A 112 3.72 28.53 -41.25
C ARG A 112 3.95 28.34 -39.76
N TYR A 113 5.13 27.83 -39.37
CA TYR A 113 5.53 27.66 -37.99
C TYR A 113 6.69 28.58 -37.61
N ILE A 114 6.50 29.32 -36.49
CA ILE A 114 7.51 30.27 -36.00
C ILE A 114 7.81 30.03 -34.53
N ALA A 115 9.10 29.86 -34.18
CA ALA A 115 9.59 29.87 -32.78
C ALA A 115 10.50 31.08 -32.59
N ILE A 116 10.00 32.13 -31.93
CA ILE A 116 10.62 33.45 -31.88
C ILE A 116 12.06 33.41 -31.34
N ASN A 117 12.22 32.88 -30.14
CA ASN A 117 13.54 32.86 -29.47
C ASN A 117 14.53 31.88 -30.12
N ASP A 118 14.03 30.90 -30.85
CA ASP A 118 14.84 29.89 -31.52
C ASP A 118 15.25 30.31 -32.94
N GLY A 119 14.68 31.43 -33.44
CA GLY A 119 14.93 31.87 -34.78
C GLY A 119 14.45 30.93 -35.88
N VAL A 120 13.44 30.07 -35.53
CA VAL A 120 12.84 29.12 -36.47
C VAL A 120 11.65 29.77 -37.14
N ASP A 121 11.62 29.71 -38.47
CA ASP A 121 10.54 30.21 -39.29
C ASP A 121 10.47 29.36 -40.57
N SER A 122 9.42 28.56 -40.72
CA SER A 122 9.29 27.62 -41.85
C SER A 122 9.29 28.25 -43.22
N ASP A 123 8.91 29.56 -43.32
CA ASP A 123 8.96 30.30 -44.60
C ASP A 123 10.38 30.76 -44.98
N LYS A 124 11.31 30.78 -44.02
CA LYS A 124 12.71 31.23 -44.27
C LYS A 124 13.67 30.09 -44.55
N GLY A 125 13.16 28.89 -44.77
CA GLY A 125 13.91 27.67 -45.00
C GLY A 125 14.27 26.88 -43.75
N ASP A 126 14.64 25.62 -43.94
CA ASP A 126 14.95 24.69 -42.84
C ASP A 126 16.18 25.16 -42.03
N ASN A 127 16.03 25.28 -40.75
CA ASN A 127 17.13 25.47 -39.83
C ASN A 127 17.69 24.10 -39.45
N ASP A 128 18.82 23.71 -40.02
CA ASP A 128 19.50 22.41 -39.81
C ASP A 128 19.73 22.04 -38.32
N PHE A 129 19.61 23.01 -37.42
CA PHE A 129 19.74 22.83 -35.98
C PHE A 129 18.45 22.41 -35.25
N THR A 130 17.29 22.44 -35.90
CA THR A 130 15.99 22.11 -35.27
C THR A 130 15.94 20.68 -34.71
N PRO A 131 16.37 19.64 -35.46
CA PRO A 131 16.41 18.26 -34.95
C PRO A 131 17.33 18.12 -33.73
N PHE A 132 18.47 18.80 -33.72
CA PHE A 132 19.41 18.78 -32.59
C PHE A 132 18.81 19.45 -31.34
N ARG A 133 18.11 20.56 -31.47
CA ARG A 133 17.41 21.23 -30.35
C ARG A 133 16.34 20.33 -29.74
N ASN A 134 15.56 19.67 -30.56
CA ASN A 134 14.55 18.71 -30.10
C ASN A 134 15.18 17.55 -29.33
N LEU A 135 16.31 17.03 -29.83
CA LEU A 135 17.08 15.98 -29.17
C LEU A 135 17.63 16.45 -27.82
N PHE A 136 18.22 17.66 -27.74
CA PHE A 136 18.71 18.24 -26.49
C PHE A 136 17.59 18.42 -25.44
N ASN A 137 16.41 18.89 -25.85
CA ASN A 137 15.26 19.04 -24.95
C ASN A 137 14.81 17.67 -24.36
N ASP A 138 14.78 16.61 -25.16
CA ASP A 138 14.48 15.25 -24.67
C ASP A 138 15.58 14.72 -23.74
N PHE A 139 16.85 14.95 -24.10
CA PHE A 139 17.97 14.59 -23.24
C PHE A 139 17.93 15.29 -21.89
N TYR A 140 17.65 16.59 -21.87
CA TYR A 140 17.55 17.36 -20.63
C TYR A 140 16.41 16.85 -19.74
N ALA A 141 15.23 16.61 -20.32
CA ALA A 141 14.10 16.05 -19.58
C ALA A 141 14.42 14.65 -19.03
N ARG A 142 15.10 13.81 -19.80
CA ARG A 142 15.54 12.47 -19.41
C ARG A 142 16.60 12.52 -18.29
N ASP A 143 17.58 13.39 -18.40
CA ASP A 143 18.65 13.57 -17.42
C ASP A 143 18.09 14.09 -16.09
N THR A 144 17.27 15.13 -16.14
CA THR A 144 16.56 15.66 -14.96
C THR A 144 15.72 14.57 -14.27
N SER A 145 14.98 13.77 -15.05
CA SER A 145 14.20 12.65 -14.49
C SER A 145 15.10 11.59 -13.84
N LYS A 146 16.29 11.30 -14.42
CA LYS A 146 17.27 10.38 -13.81
C LYS A 146 17.79 10.92 -12.47
N LYS A 147 18.15 12.20 -12.42
CA LYS A 147 18.64 12.88 -11.22
C LYS A 147 17.60 12.87 -10.11
N ILE A 148 16.36 13.25 -10.41
CA ILE A 148 15.24 13.19 -9.46
C ILE A 148 15.05 11.76 -8.92
N ARG A 149 15.06 10.74 -9.80
CA ARG A 149 14.92 9.34 -9.37
C ARG A 149 16.08 8.88 -8.50
N ALA A 150 17.31 9.31 -8.79
CA ALA A 150 18.49 8.99 -7.98
C ALA A 150 18.36 9.57 -6.56
N VAL A 151 17.97 10.85 -6.45
CA VAL A 151 17.73 11.51 -5.15
C VAL A 151 16.58 10.82 -4.39
N MET A 152 15.45 10.53 -5.07
CA MET A 152 14.32 9.82 -4.44
C MET A 152 14.73 8.41 -3.99
N ARG A 153 15.57 7.72 -4.76
CA ARG A 153 16.09 6.40 -4.37
C ARG A 153 17.02 6.49 -3.16
N ALA A 154 17.93 7.47 -3.14
CA ALA A 154 18.81 7.70 -1.99
C ALA A 154 18.02 8.00 -0.72
N LYS A 155 17.07 8.95 -0.77
CA LYS A 155 16.19 9.28 0.36
C LYS A 155 15.34 8.08 0.81
N GLY A 156 14.74 7.37 -0.14
CA GLY A 156 13.90 6.23 0.17
C GLY A 156 14.67 5.07 0.78
N ASN A 157 15.91 4.84 0.39
CA ASN A 157 16.79 3.84 0.98
C ASN A 157 17.32 4.27 2.37
N ALA A 158 17.37 5.57 2.64
CA ALA A 158 17.71 6.11 3.94
C ALA A 158 16.52 6.12 4.94
N GLY A 159 15.35 5.63 4.53
CA GLY A 159 14.15 5.59 5.40
C GLY A 159 13.38 6.91 5.48
N GLU A 160 13.77 7.96 4.72
CA GLU A 160 12.99 9.20 4.67
C GLU A 160 11.64 8.96 3.98
N HIS A 161 10.60 9.64 4.47
CA HIS A 161 9.27 9.59 3.83
C HIS A 161 9.31 10.19 2.41
N LEU A 162 8.97 9.39 1.42
CA LEU A 162 8.91 9.85 0.01
C LEU A 162 7.58 10.51 -0.34
N CYS A 163 6.53 10.30 0.42
CA CYS A 163 5.23 10.91 0.17
C CYS A 163 5.19 12.35 0.70
N THR A 164 4.59 13.22 -0.11
CA THR A 164 4.47 14.65 0.20
C THR A 164 3.53 14.90 1.37
N ASN A 165 2.45 14.14 1.47
CA ASN A 165 1.45 14.28 2.53
C ASN A 165 1.39 13.00 3.36
N PRO A 166 1.36 13.12 4.71
CA PRO A 166 1.13 12.01 5.61
C PRO A 166 -0.23 11.32 5.34
N PRO A 167 -0.38 10.03 5.66
CA PRO A 167 -1.69 9.39 5.69
C PRO A 167 -2.62 10.06 6.72
N TYR A 168 -3.93 9.90 6.53
CA TYR A 168 -4.94 10.33 7.51
C TYR A 168 -4.64 9.71 8.88
N GLY A 169 -4.68 10.47 9.94
CA GLY A 169 -4.21 10.07 11.29
C GLY A 169 -2.80 10.57 11.63
N TYR A 170 -2.04 11.02 10.63
CA TYR A 170 -0.74 11.66 10.83
C TYR A 170 -0.70 13.06 10.23
N MET A 171 0.16 13.89 10.79
CA MET A 171 0.50 15.21 10.27
C MET A 171 2.02 15.41 10.29
N LYS A 172 2.50 16.39 9.52
CA LYS A 172 3.90 16.79 9.59
C LYS A 172 4.18 17.52 10.89
N ASP A 173 5.31 17.22 11.49
CA ASP A 173 5.80 17.98 12.65
C ASP A 173 6.05 19.45 12.22
N PRO A 174 5.49 20.44 12.92
CA PRO A 174 5.77 21.85 12.68
C PRO A 174 7.26 22.21 12.79
N ALA A 175 8.01 21.54 13.67
CA ALA A 175 9.43 21.76 13.89
C ALA A 175 10.31 21.06 12.84
N ASP A 176 9.92 19.87 12.39
CA ASP A 176 10.65 19.10 11.37
C ASP A 176 9.67 18.48 10.37
N LYS A 177 9.48 19.13 9.23
CA LYS A 177 8.56 18.70 8.17
C LYS A 177 8.88 17.31 7.57
N LYS A 178 10.03 16.72 7.92
CA LYS A 178 10.40 15.35 7.52
C LYS A 178 9.82 14.30 8.44
N LYS A 179 9.44 14.66 9.68
CA LYS A 179 8.84 13.76 10.66
C LYS A 179 7.33 13.82 10.63
N TRP A 180 6.72 12.69 10.97
CA TRP A 180 5.28 12.60 11.15
C TRP A 180 4.95 12.45 12.64
N ILE A 181 3.95 13.20 13.07
CA ILE A 181 3.36 13.12 14.40
C ILE A 181 1.90 12.69 14.27
N VAL A 182 1.35 12.17 15.35
CA VAL A 182 -0.06 11.74 15.39
C VAL A 182 -0.98 12.96 15.37
N ASP A 183 -2.01 12.89 14.55
CA ASP A 183 -3.16 13.79 14.56
C ASP A 183 -4.25 13.10 15.38
N GLU A 184 -4.38 13.47 16.67
CA GLU A 184 -5.20 12.74 17.66
C GLU A 184 -6.64 12.56 17.20
N GLU A 185 -7.28 13.62 16.66
CA GLU A 185 -8.67 13.54 16.18
C GLU A 185 -8.82 12.52 15.04
N ALA A 186 -7.93 12.58 14.06
CA ALA A 186 -7.94 11.67 12.92
C ALA A 186 -7.51 10.26 13.32
N ALA A 187 -6.58 10.12 14.27
CA ALA A 187 -6.09 8.84 14.77
C ALA A 187 -7.18 8.04 15.49
N GLU A 188 -8.03 8.72 16.28
CA GLU A 188 -9.19 8.06 16.90
C GLU A 188 -10.15 7.47 15.87
N ILE A 189 -10.37 8.16 14.76
CA ILE A 189 -11.20 7.63 13.66
C ILE A 189 -10.53 6.44 12.99
N VAL A 190 -9.20 6.49 12.80
CA VAL A 190 -8.44 5.34 12.27
C VAL A 190 -8.58 4.14 13.19
N LYS A 191 -8.33 4.28 14.50
CA LYS A 191 -8.51 3.20 15.50
C LYS A 191 -9.91 2.61 15.43
N ARG A 192 -10.92 3.45 15.41
CA ARG A 192 -12.32 3.04 15.30
C ARG A 192 -12.62 2.25 14.02
N ILE A 193 -12.04 2.62 12.87
CA ILE A 193 -12.19 1.88 11.62
C ILE A 193 -11.62 0.46 11.75
N PHE A 194 -10.47 0.31 12.41
CA PHE A 194 -9.85 -0.98 12.69
C PHE A 194 -10.70 -1.81 13.65
N ASP A 195 -11.19 -1.25 14.74
CA ASP A 195 -12.06 -1.91 15.72
C ASP A 195 -13.36 -2.41 15.08
N LEU A 196 -13.99 -1.59 14.24
CA LEU A 196 -15.20 -1.99 13.50
C LEU A 196 -14.90 -3.13 12.52
N CYS A 197 -13.70 -3.18 11.94
CA CYS A 197 -13.28 -4.27 11.07
C CYS A 197 -13.08 -5.57 11.87
N ILE A 198 -12.44 -5.52 13.04
CA ILE A 198 -12.32 -6.66 13.98
C ILE A 198 -13.70 -7.13 14.44
N ALA A 199 -14.61 -6.20 14.73
CA ALA A 199 -16.02 -6.50 15.04
C ALA A 199 -16.81 -7.13 13.88
N GLY A 200 -16.12 -7.45 12.76
CA GLY A 200 -16.70 -8.18 11.64
C GLY A 200 -17.34 -7.31 10.56
N LYS A 201 -17.28 -5.98 10.64
CA LYS A 201 -17.87 -5.10 9.63
C LYS A 201 -16.95 -4.93 8.41
N GLY A 202 -17.53 -4.96 7.22
CA GLY A 202 -16.81 -4.70 5.97
C GLY A 202 -16.70 -3.20 5.66
N PRO A 203 -15.81 -2.77 4.73
CA PRO A 203 -15.60 -1.36 4.41
C PRO A 203 -16.88 -0.59 4.06
N MET A 204 -17.84 -1.21 3.37
CA MET A 204 -19.14 -0.62 3.05
C MET A 204 -19.99 -0.35 4.30
N GLN A 205 -20.00 -1.29 5.26
CA GLN A 205 -20.74 -1.12 6.50
C GLN A 205 -20.12 -0.06 7.40
N ILE A 206 -18.78 -0.05 7.46
CA ILE A 206 -18.02 0.96 8.21
C ILE A 206 -18.29 2.35 7.62
N ALA A 207 -18.19 2.51 6.29
CA ALA A 207 -18.45 3.77 5.62
C ALA A 207 -19.86 4.29 5.92
N LYS A 208 -20.90 3.43 5.87
CA LYS A 208 -22.28 3.80 6.23
C LYS A 208 -22.40 4.26 7.67
N LEU A 209 -21.72 3.60 8.61
CA LEU A 209 -21.74 4.00 10.03
C LEU A 209 -21.11 5.37 10.22
N LEU A 210 -19.91 5.59 9.68
CA LEU A 210 -19.22 6.88 9.78
C LEU A 210 -20.02 8.01 9.14
N THR A 211 -20.71 7.73 8.02
CA THR A 211 -21.63 8.67 7.37
C THR A 211 -22.83 9.01 8.25
N ALA A 212 -23.48 7.98 8.85
CA ALA A 212 -24.64 8.16 9.72
C ALA A 212 -24.31 8.93 11.01
N GLU A 213 -23.08 8.81 11.49
CA GLU A 213 -22.59 9.51 12.67
C GLU A 213 -22.02 10.91 12.35
N HIS A 214 -22.13 11.37 11.11
CA HIS A 214 -21.64 12.67 10.65
C HIS A 214 -20.16 12.90 10.96
N ILE A 215 -19.33 11.87 10.78
CA ILE A 215 -17.88 11.99 10.93
C ILE A 215 -17.30 12.58 9.65
N LEU A 216 -16.46 13.60 9.78
CA LEU A 216 -15.81 14.26 8.65
C LEU A 216 -14.99 13.28 7.82
N THR A 217 -15.16 13.30 6.51
CA THR A 217 -14.32 12.54 5.60
C THR A 217 -12.88 13.04 5.63
N VAL A 218 -11.94 12.23 5.19
CA VAL A 218 -10.52 12.60 5.09
C VAL A 218 -10.32 13.95 4.40
N LYS A 219 -11.02 14.19 3.29
CA LYS A 219 -10.93 15.44 2.53
C LYS A 219 -11.52 16.62 3.31
N ALA A 220 -12.64 16.41 4.01
CA ALA A 220 -13.30 17.43 4.80
C ALA A 220 -12.47 17.82 6.04
N HIS A 221 -11.86 16.83 6.72
CA HIS A 221 -10.95 17.06 7.84
C HIS A 221 -9.76 17.94 7.43
N TYR A 222 -9.11 17.64 6.31
CA TYR A 222 -8.00 18.49 5.84
C TYR A 222 -8.46 19.88 5.37
N ALA A 223 -9.66 20.01 4.77
CA ALA A 223 -10.20 21.30 4.39
C ALA A 223 -10.49 22.17 5.62
N GLN A 224 -11.15 21.61 6.63
CA GLN A 224 -11.44 22.29 7.90
C GLN A 224 -10.15 22.77 8.56
N ARG A 225 -9.15 21.91 8.65
CA ARG A 225 -7.86 22.25 9.26
C ARG A 225 -7.09 23.33 8.51
N ALA A 226 -7.24 23.35 7.18
CA ALA A 226 -6.62 24.38 6.33
C ALA A 226 -7.44 25.68 6.26
N GLY A 227 -8.56 25.80 6.99
CA GLY A 227 -9.48 26.95 6.91
C GLY A 227 -10.15 27.11 5.55
N LYS A 228 -10.22 26.04 4.75
CA LYS A 228 -10.86 26.02 3.43
C LYS A 228 -12.34 25.63 3.53
N PRO A 229 -13.18 26.02 2.56
CA PRO A 229 -14.57 25.59 2.53
C PRO A 229 -14.66 24.05 2.48
N LEU A 230 -15.63 23.50 3.21
CA LEU A 230 -15.89 22.07 3.20
C LEU A 230 -16.38 21.61 1.83
N PRO A 231 -16.11 20.35 1.41
CA PRO A 231 -16.68 19.78 0.20
C PRO A 231 -18.22 19.69 0.31
N GLU A 232 -18.92 19.52 -0.82
CA GLU A 232 -20.39 19.43 -0.88
C GLU A 232 -20.95 18.34 0.05
N GLU A 233 -20.28 17.19 0.13
CA GLU A 233 -20.66 16.06 1.00
C GLU A 233 -19.56 15.76 2.04
N PRO A 234 -19.44 16.57 3.12
CA PRO A 234 -18.31 16.46 4.04
C PRO A 234 -18.33 15.20 4.91
N TYR A 235 -19.47 14.53 5.03
CA TYR A 235 -19.69 13.35 5.86
C TYR A 235 -19.87 12.05 5.06
N HIS A 236 -19.92 12.11 3.73
CA HIS A 236 -20.15 10.93 2.90
C HIS A 236 -18.86 10.12 2.71
N TRP A 237 -18.70 9.05 3.51
CA TRP A 237 -17.56 8.16 3.42
C TRP A 237 -17.68 7.18 2.25
N ASP A 238 -16.67 7.16 1.38
CA ASP A 238 -16.53 6.16 0.33
C ASP A 238 -15.92 4.87 0.91
N PRO A 239 -16.50 3.68 0.64
CA PRO A 239 -15.91 2.39 1.01
C PRO A 239 -14.47 2.18 0.56
N LYS A 240 -14.05 2.79 -0.56
CA LYS A 240 -12.65 2.74 -1.01
C LYS A 240 -11.71 3.50 -0.08
N SER A 241 -12.16 4.61 0.48
CA SER A 241 -11.37 5.38 1.47
C SER A 241 -11.15 4.56 2.73
N VAL A 242 -12.19 3.89 3.23
CA VAL A 242 -12.09 2.98 4.38
C VAL A 242 -11.18 1.79 4.07
N ALA A 243 -11.34 1.17 2.90
CA ALA A 243 -10.46 0.06 2.48
C ALA A 243 -9.00 0.50 2.37
N GLY A 244 -8.75 1.70 1.81
CA GLY A 244 -7.41 2.27 1.71
C GLY A 244 -6.78 2.60 3.08
N ILE A 245 -7.57 2.95 4.10
CA ILE A 245 -7.09 3.12 5.47
C ILE A 245 -6.70 1.76 6.03
N LEU A 246 -7.55 0.75 5.94
CA LEU A 246 -7.30 -0.60 6.47
C LEU A 246 -6.10 -1.32 5.80
N GLU A 247 -5.67 -0.90 4.61
CA GLU A 247 -4.57 -1.50 3.85
C GLU A 247 -3.20 -0.88 4.12
N ARG A 248 -3.14 0.19 4.92
CA ARG A 248 -1.89 0.96 5.10
C ARG A 248 -1.06 0.46 6.29
N PRO A 249 0.08 -0.19 6.05
CA PRO A 249 0.97 -0.63 7.12
C PRO A 249 1.63 0.54 7.86
N GLU A 250 1.63 1.77 7.30
CA GLU A 250 2.19 2.93 7.97
C GLU A 250 1.55 3.23 9.31
N TYR A 251 0.34 2.73 9.58
CA TYR A 251 -0.31 2.88 10.88
C TYR A 251 0.36 2.09 12.01
N THR A 252 1.19 1.09 11.68
CA THR A 252 2.01 0.36 12.67
C THR A 252 3.31 1.09 13.03
N GLY A 253 3.48 2.34 12.60
CA GLY A 253 4.67 3.13 12.88
C GLY A 253 5.82 2.94 11.89
N CYS A 254 5.59 2.23 10.78
CA CYS A 254 6.59 1.99 9.75
C CYS A 254 6.48 2.94 8.56
N THR A 255 7.58 3.19 7.88
CA THR A 255 7.60 3.84 6.56
C THR A 255 7.73 2.79 5.47
N VAL A 256 6.84 2.83 4.47
CA VAL A 256 6.91 1.96 3.30
C VAL A 256 7.20 2.78 2.06
N ASN A 257 8.42 2.64 1.55
CA ASN A 257 8.88 3.32 0.37
C ASN A 257 8.80 2.44 -0.89
N PHE A 258 8.81 3.06 -2.06
CA PHE A 258 8.79 2.40 -3.37
C PHE A 258 7.56 1.53 -3.65
N LYS A 259 6.39 1.83 -3.07
CA LYS A 259 5.12 1.14 -3.37
C LYS A 259 4.77 1.16 -4.85
N THR A 260 5.15 2.24 -5.55
CA THR A 260 4.89 2.41 -6.98
C THR A 260 6.11 2.92 -7.71
N TYR A 261 6.20 2.59 -9.00
CA TYR A 261 7.24 3.08 -9.90
C TYR A 261 6.67 3.51 -11.25
N SER A 262 7.45 4.31 -11.99
CA SER A 262 7.15 4.69 -13.38
C SER A 262 8.20 4.11 -14.31
N LYS A 263 7.79 3.46 -15.41
CA LYS A 263 8.71 2.86 -16.40
C LYS A 263 9.54 3.89 -17.14
N SER A 264 8.96 5.06 -17.43
CA SER A 264 9.61 6.09 -18.22
C SER A 264 9.21 7.48 -17.74
N HIS A 265 10.04 8.50 -18.01
CA HIS A 265 9.69 9.91 -17.77
C HIS A 265 8.53 10.39 -18.65
N LYS A 266 8.30 9.75 -19.81
CA LYS A 266 7.19 10.05 -20.72
C LYS A 266 5.86 9.43 -20.30
N LEU A 267 5.89 8.37 -19.46
CA LEU A 267 4.69 7.65 -19.02
C LEU A 267 4.25 8.11 -17.62
N LYS A 268 3.10 8.77 -17.55
CA LYS A 268 2.51 9.21 -16.27
C LYS A 268 1.93 8.05 -15.44
N LYS A 269 1.63 6.90 -16.07
CA LYS A 269 1.05 5.73 -15.39
C LYS A 269 2.04 5.16 -14.37
N ARG A 270 1.63 5.16 -13.10
CA ARG A 270 2.34 4.48 -12.02
C ARG A 270 1.91 3.01 -11.96
N LEU A 271 2.87 2.13 -11.81
CA LEU A 271 2.68 0.70 -11.61
C LEU A 271 2.99 0.35 -10.16
N HIS A 272 2.24 -0.59 -9.61
CA HIS A 272 2.56 -1.13 -8.28
C HIS A 272 3.84 -1.95 -8.35
N ASN A 273 4.66 -1.78 -7.32
CA ASN A 273 5.88 -2.55 -7.16
C ASN A 273 5.56 -3.86 -6.43
N VAL A 274 6.30 -4.91 -6.74
CA VAL A 274 6.20 -6.17 -5.99
C VAL A 274 6.73 -5.96 -4.57
N PRO A 275 6.22 -6.70 -3.56
CA PRO A 275 6.61 -6.52 -2.15
C PRO A 275 8.13 -6.55 -1.93
N GLU A 276 8.85 -7.43 -2.62
CA GLU A 276 10.30 -7.61 -2.49
C GLU A 276 11.10 -6.35 -2.88
N ASN A 277 10.54 -5.51 -3.74
CA ASN A 277 11.16 -4.26 -4.19
C ASN A 277 10.71 -3.04 -3.36
N GLN A 278 9.81 -3.24 -2.41
CA GLN A 278 9.45 -2.21 -1.44
C GLN A 278 10.48 -2.20 -0.30
N ARG A 279 10.63 -1.06 0.34
CA ARG A 279 11.50 -0.90 1.52
C ARG A 279 10.65 -0.48 2.70
N ILE A 280 10.68 -1.30 3.74
CA ILE A 280 9.94 -1.08 4.99
C ILE A 280 10.95 -0.71 6.06
N PHE A 281 10.70 0.40 6.75
CA PHE A 281 11.52 0.89 7.85
C PHE A 281 10.62 0.95 9.10
N PRO A 282 10.86 0.09 10.10
CA PRO A 282 10.08 0.09 11.32
C PRO A 282 10.40 1.30 12.20
N ASN A 283 9.48 1.65 13.10
CA ASN A 283 9.66 2.66 14.14
C ASN A 283 10.11 4.05 13.64
N THR A 284 9.61 4.46 12.47
CA THR A 284 9.91 5.78 11.90
C THR A 284 8.96 6.88 12.38
N GLN A 285 7.79 6.53 12.87
CA GLN A 285 6.79 7.40 13.50
C GLN A 285 6.06 6.65 14.63
N PRO A 286 5.33 7.37 15.52
CA PRO A 286 4.49 6.72 16.54
C PRO A 286 3.42 5.85 15.88
N ALA A 287 3.24 4.63 16.38
CA ALA A 287 2.19 3.73 15.90
C ALA A 287 0.80 4.22 16.34
N ILE A 288 -0.18 4.21 15.45
CA ILE A 288 -1.60 4.44 15.75
C ILE A 288 -2.29 3.11 16.04
N ILE A 289 -1.90 2.07 15.33
CA ILE A 289 -2.45 0.71 15.40
C ILE A 289 -1.31 -0.24 15.74
N ASP A 290 -1.55 -1.13 16.69
CA ASP A 290 -0.60 -2.18 17.02
C ASP A 290 -0.44 -3.15 15.84
N GLU A 291 0.76 -3.65 15.65
CA GLU A 291 1.10 -4.51 14.52
C GLU A 291 0.20 -5.76 14.46
N HIS A 292 -0.04 -6.40 15.61
CA HIS A 292 -0.91 -7.57 15.71
C HIS A 292 -2.37 -7.27 15.28
N VAL A 293 -2.88 -6.09 15.60
CA VAL A 293 -4.22 -5.63 15.17
C VAL A 293 -4.25 -5.45 13.65
N PHE A 294 -3.19 -4.85 13.10
CA PHE A 294 -3.06 -4.66 11.66
C PHE A 294 -3.05 -6.00 10.90
N VAL A 295 -2.16 -6.91 11.30
CA VAL A 295 -2.05 -8.25 10.69
C VAL A 295 -3.39 -8.98 10.78
N ARG A 296 -4.04 -8.95 11.95
CA ARG A 296 -5.35 -9.58 12.13
C ARG A 296 -6.43 -9.02 11.21
N VAL A 297 -6.44 -7.71 11.01
CA VAL A 297 -7.37 -7.07 10.08
C VAL A 297 -7.12 -7.52 8.63
N GLN A 298 -5.85 -7.68 8.20
CA GLN A 298 -5.55 -8.20 6.86
C GLN A 298 -6.07 -9.64 6.70
N GLU A 299 -5.81 -10.53 7.66
CA GLU A 299 -6.32 -11.92 7.65
C GLU A 299 -7.86 -11.97 7.55
N LEU A 300 -8.55 -11.15 8.34
CA LEU A 300 -10.01 -11.08 8.31
C LEU A 300 -10.53 -10.59 6.96
N ARG A 301 -9.83 -9.66 6.31
CA ARG A 301 -10.22 -9.10 5.01
C ARG A 301 -10.00 -10.10 3.87
N GLU A 302 -8.93 -10.86 3.88
CA GLU A 302 -8.69 -11.93 2.92
C GLU A 302 -9.74 -13.05 3.02
N ASN A 303 -10.17 -13.35 4.24
CA ASN A 303 -11.07 -14.46 4.53
C ASN A 303 -12.57 -14.15 4.33
N LYS A 304 -12.96 -12.90 4.09
CA LYS A 304 -14.38 -12.52 3.96
C LYS A 304 -14.99 -12.93 2.63
N ARG A 305 -16.05 -13.76 2.69
CA ARG A 305 -17.03 -13.87 1.61
C ARG A 305 -18.14 -12.83 1.80
N ARG A 306 -18.70 -12.36 0.66
CA ARG A 306 -19.91 -11.53 0.69
C ARG A 306 -21.03 -12.31 1.36
N PRO A 307 -21.68 -11.79 2.43
CA PRO A 307 -22.87 -12.42 2.98
C PRO A 307 -23.97 -12.49 1.90
N ALA A 308 -24.80 -13.52 1.96
CA ALA A 308 -25.96 -13.60 1.08
C ALA A 308 -26.86 -12.36 1.30
N LYS A 309 -27.34 -11.75 0.21
CA LYS A 309 -28.10 -10.48 0.25
C LYS A 309 -29.36 -10.52 1.14
N GLN A 310 -29.84 -11.70 1.53
CA GLN A 310 -31.09 -11.92 2.28
C GLN A 310 -30.89 -12.63 3.63
N ALA A 311 -29.66 -12.78 4.13
CA ALA A 311 -29.47 -13.44 5.43
C ALA A 311 -29.81 -12.47 6.58
N GLU A 312 -30.94 -12.70 7.25
CA GLU A 312 -31.34 -11.96 8.44
C GLU A 312 -30.39 -12.18 9.64
N ARG A 313 -29.70 -13.31 9.66
CA ARG A 313 -28.75 -13.71 10.72
C ARG A 313 -27.38 -13.99 10.15
N GLN A 314 -26.35 -13.58 10.88
CA GLN A 314 -24.95 -13.82 10.54
C GLN A 314 -24.33 -14.75 11.60
N GLY A 315 -23.61 -15.78 11.15
CA GLY A 315 -22.94 -16.69 12.08
C GLY A 315 -21.69 -16.05 12.70
N LEU A 316 -21.57 -16.19 14.03
CA LEU A 316 -20.49 -15.61 14.84
C LEU A 316 -19.09 -16.05 14.39
N PHE A 317 -18.96 -17.30 13.94
CA PHE A 317 -17.67 -17.91 13.52
C PHE A 317 -17.49 -17.94 11.99
N SER A 318 -18.25 -17.12 11.27
CA SER A 318 -18.18 -17.10 9.79
C SER A 318 -16.80 -16.71 9.31
N GLY A 319 -16.19 -17.58 8.48
CA GLY A 319 -14.83 -17.37 7.93
C GLY A 319 -13.71 -18.05 8.72
N LEU A 320 -13.97 -18.50 9.96
CA LEU A 320 -12.98 -19.13 10.85
C LEU A 320 -12.99 -20.65 10.82
N LEU A 321 -14.08 -21.30 10.31
CA LEU A 321 -14.22 -22.75 10.36
C LEU A 321 -13.69 -23.44 9.11
N TYR A 322 -12.99 -24.53 9.33
CA TYR A 322 -12.37 -25.37 8.29
C TYR A 322 -12.70 -26.85 8.55
N CYS A 323 -12.87 -27.60 7.48
CA CYS A 323 -13.05 -29.04 7.53
C CYS A 323 -11.71 -29.75 7.73
N ALA A 324 -11.62 -30.68 8.67
CA ALA A 324 -10.42 -31.45 8.92
C ALA A 324 -10.01 -32.32 7.72
N ASP A 325 -10.99 -32.92 7.02
CA ASP A 325 -10.71 -33.89 5.94
C ASP A 325 -10.32 -33.22 4.63
N CYS A 326 -11.03 -32.15 4.23
CA CYS A 326 -10.82 -31.52 2.90
C CYS A 326 -10.23 -30.11 2.95
N GLY A 327 -9.95 -29.56 4.13
CA GLY A 327 -9.39 -28.21 4.32
C GLY A 327 -10.33 -27.07 3.89
N SER A 328 -11.51 -27.36 3.33
CA SER A 328 -12.42 -26.34 2.84
C SER A 328 -13.18 -25.65 3.97
N LYS A 329 -13.61 -24.40 3.76
CA LYS A 329 -14.36 -23.65 4.77
C LYS A 329 -15.75 -24.24 5.02
N LEU A 330 -16.21 -24.21 6.27
CA LEU A 330 -17.60 -24.43 6.61
C LEU A 330 -18.36 -23.12 6.52
N HIS A 331 -19.52 -23.16 5.87
CA HIS A 331 -20.38 -21.99 5.69
C HIS A 331 -21.57 -22.04 6.63
N PHE A 332 -21.90 -20.85 7.16
CA PHE A 332 -23.10 -20.65 7.95
C PHE A 332 -24.35 -20.97 7.13
N ALA A 333 -25.23 -21.72 7.72
CA ALA A 333 -26.49 -22.13 7.13
C ALA A 333 -27.63 -21.77 8.10
N THR A 334 -28.53 -20.93 7.64
CA THR A 334 -29.78 -20.53 8.28
C THR A 334 -30.91 -20.52 7.25
N GLY A 335 -32.14 -20.50 7.67
CA GLY A 335 -33.32 -20.47 6.79
C GLY A 335 -34.50 -19.83 7.48
N LYS A 336 -35.49 -19.39 6.68
CA LYS A 336 -36.72 -18.73 7.20
C LYS A 336 -37.48 -19.56 8.22
N ASN A 337 -37.44 -20.90 8.08
CA ASN A 337 -38.15 -21.84 8.98
C ASN A 337 -37.21 -22.45 10.05
N MET A 338 -35.96 -21.97 10.16
CA MET A 338 -34.99 -22.44 11.14
C MET A 338 -35.00 -21.54 12.37
N THR A 339 -35.06 -22.14 13.55
CA THR A 339 -34.85 -21.40 14.82
C THR A 339 -33.35 -21.07 14.96
N PRO A 340 -32.99 -20.04 15.74
CA PRO A 340 -31.58 -19.72 16.02
C PRO A 340 -30.77 -20.92 16.54
N GLN A 341 -31.36 -21.80 17.33
CA GLN A 341 -30.73 -23.02 17.84
C GLN A 341 -30.44 -24.07 16.76
N GLN A 342 -31.07 -23.95 15.59
CA GLN A 342 -30.86 -24.85 14.44
C GLN A 342 -29.77 -24.32 13.50
N ASP A 343 -29.37 -23.08 13.66
CA ASP A 343 -28.29 -22.47 12.84
C ASP A 343 -27.01 -23.31 12.97
N CYS A 344 -26.34 -23.54 11.86
CA CYS A 344 -25.21 -24.46 11.82
C CYS A 344 -24.18 -24.05 10.75
N TYR A 345 -23.02 -24.63 10.85
CA TYR A 345 -21.97 -24.54 9.83
C TYR A 345 -21.85 -25.87 9.10
N ARG A 346 -21.70 -25.83 7.78
CA ARG A 346 -21.59 -27.02 6.91
C ARG A 346 -20.40 -26.89 5.98
N CYS A 347 -19.71 -28.01 5.77
CA CYS A 347 -18.59 -28.07 4.81
C CYS A 347 -19.06 -27.65 3.42
N SER A 348 -18.29 -26.76 2.78
CA SER A 348 -18.63 -26.23 1.45
C SER A 348 -18.55 -27.29 0.36
N ARG A 349 -17.58 -28.20 0.40
CA ARG A 349 -17.44 -29.31 -0.56
C ARG A 349 -18.59 -30.30 -0.46
N TYR A 350 -18.96 -30.69 0.75
CA TYR A 350 -20.14 -31.52 0.95
C TYR A 350 -21.42 -30.86 0.42
N LYS A 351 -21.59 -29.54 0.68
CA LYS A 351 -22.76 -28.78 0.21
C LYS A 351 -22.83 -28.65 -1.30
N SER A 352 -21.70 -28.54 -1.98
CA SER A 352 -21.64 -28.42 -3.45
C SER A 352 -21.78 -29.77 -4.20
N ASN A 353 -21.92 -30.88 -3.45
CA ASN A 353 -22.07 -32.23 -3.99
C ASN A 353 -20.93 -32.65 -4.94
N THR A 354 -19.71 -32.23 -4.64
CA THR A 354 -18.51 -32.57 -5.45
C THR A 354 -17.95 -33.96 -5.14
N GLY A 355 -18.58 -34.71 -4.22
CA GLY A 355 -18.25 -36.11 -3.90
C GLY A 355 -17.02 -36.33 -3.02
N ASP A 356 -16.22 -35.29 -2.76
CA ASP A 356 -14.87 -35.44 -2.18
C ASP A 356 -14.84 -35.31 -0.64
N CYS A 357 -15.97 -35.16 0.03
CA CYS A 357 -16.00 -34.98 1.48
C CYS A 357 -17.26 -35.54 2.12
N THR A 358 -17.13 -36.05 3.34
CA THR A 358 -18.25 -36.51 4.15
C THR A 358 -18.98 -35.35 4.82
N MET A 359 -20.10 -35.63 5.51
CA MET A 359 -20.93 -34.62 6.15
C MET A 359 -20.27 -34.06 7.42
N HIS A 360 -19.56 -32.95 7.28
CA HIS A 360 -19.06 -32.16 8.40
C HIS A 360 -20.04 -31.04 8.69
N PHE A 361 -20.63 -31.07 9.87
CA PHE A 361 -21.51 -30.00 10.30
C PHE A 361 -21.44 -29.83 11.82
N ILE A 362 -21.56 -28.58 12.31
CA ILE A 362 -21.65 -28.25 13.72
C ILE A 362 -22.69 -27.16 13.95
N ARG A 363 -23.46 -27.23 15.05
CA ARG A 363 -24.40 -26.17 15.44
C ARG A 363 -23.65 -24.98 16.03
N GLU A 364 -24.14 -23.79 15.73
CA GLU A 364 -23.54 -22.56 16.24
C GLU A 364 -23.59 -22.49 17.77
N GLU A 365 -24.71 -22.86 18.38
CA GLU A 365 -24.86 -22.88 19.82
C GLU A 365 -23.85 -23.80 20.52
N THR A 366 -23.66 -25.01 19.97
CA THR A 366 -22.68 -25.96 20.49
C THR A 366 -21.24 -25.40 20.39
N LEU A 367 -20.95 -24.75 19.28
CA LEU A 367 -19.64 -24.14 19.06
C LEU A 367 -19.40 -22.93 19.97
N LYS A 368 -20.45 -22.11 20.21
CA LYS A 368 -20.38 -20.99 21.18
C LYS A 368 -20.00 -21.46 22.58
N LEU A 369 -20.68 -22.50 23.07
CA LEU A 369 -20.40 -23.05 24.40
C LEU A 369 -18.97 -23.61 24.46
N PHE A 370 -18.55 -24.36 23.45
CA PHE A 370 -17.21 -24.92 23.38
C PHE A 370 -16.12 -23.84 23.39
N VAL A 371 -16.22 -22.84 22.49
CA VAL A 371 -15.23 -21.77 22.38
C VAL A 371 -15.21 -20.91 23.65
N LEU A 372 -16.39 -20.61 24.23
CA LEU A 372 -16.46 -19.86 25.49
C LEU A 372 -15.74 -20.59 26.63
N GLN A 373 -15.98 -21.91 26.77
CA GLN A 373 -15.29 -22.74 27.78
C GLN A 373 -13.78 -22.73 27.56
N ARG A 374 -13.34 -22.88 26.31
CA ARG A 374 -11.91 -22.87 25.99
C ARG A 374 -11.24 -21.54 26.29
N ILE A 375 -11.89 -20.42 25.97
CA ILE A 375 -11.37 -19.10 26.36
C ILE A 375 -11.30 -18.99 27.88
N PHE A 376 -12.32 -19.49 28.60
CA PHE A 376 -12.28 -19.49 30.06
C PHE A 376 -11.12 -20.33 30.61
N ASP A 377 -10.94 -21.56 30.10
CA ASP A 377 -9.85 -22.45 30.53
C ASP A 377 -8.47 -21.83 30.32
N VAL A 378 -8.24 -21.19 29.16
CA VAL A 378 -6.99 -20.50 28.84
C VAL A 378 -6.79 -19.27 29.73
N THR A 379 -7.84 -18.47 29.97
CA THR A 379 -7.74 -17.29 30.82
C THR A 379 -7.53 -17.65 32.28
N ALA A 380 -8.20 -18.70 32.77
CA ALA A 380 -7.99 -19.21 34.13
C ALA A 380 -6.55 -19.69 34.32
N LEU A 381 -6.03 -20.52 33.42
CA LEU A 381 -4.63 -20.97 33.46
C LEU A 381 -3.64 -19.82 33.47
N PHE A 382 -3.90 -18.77 32.69
CA PHE A 382 -3.03 -17.58 32.65
C PHE A 382 -2.97 -16.84 33.99
N PHE A 383 -4.10 -16.78 34.74
CA PHE A 383 -4.16 -16.06 36.03
C PHE A 383 -3.80 -16.93 37.22
N ASP A 384 -4.09 -18.25 37.18
CA ASP A 384 -3.85 -19.17 38.29
C ASP A 384 -2.39 -19.62 38.33
N ASP A 385 -1.79 -19.91 37.18
CA ASP A 385 -0.41 -20.33 37.04
C ASP A 385 0.23 -19.80 35.75
N ALA A 386 0.80 -18.61 35.82
CA ALA A 386 1.46 -17.96 34.69
C ALA A 386 2.64 -18.79 34.14
N MET A 387 3.31 -19.56 34.98
CA MET A 387 4.40 -20.44 34.55
C MET A 387 3.87 -21.65 33.78
N ALA A 388 2.81 -22.30 34.28
CA ALA A 388 2.17 -23.41 33.56
C ALA A 388 1.54 -22.95 32.25
N PHE A 389 1.00 -21.72 32.20
CA PHE A 389 0.52 -21.11 30.96
C PHE A 389 1.65 -20.87 29.97
N GLU A 390 2.77 -20.31 30.42
CA GLU A 390 3.96 -20.13 29.60
C GLU A 390 4.49 -21.46 29.05
N GLU A 391 4.49 -22.51 29.86
CA GLU A 391 4.91 -23.83 29.46
C GLU A 391 3.95 -24.49 28.45
N ALA A 392 2.64 -24.32 28.66
CA ALA A 392 1.61 -24.82 27.76
C ALA A 392 1.54 -24.05 26.41
N ALA A 393 1.80 -22.75 26.44
CA ALA A 393 1.77 -21.87 25.26
C ALA A 393 3.10 -21.83 24.51
N LYS A 394 4.22 -22.02 25.23
CA LYS A 394 5.56 -22.08 24.65
C LYS A 394 5.88 -23.53 24.31
N LYS A 395 6.19 -23.81 23.05
CA LYS A 395 6.87 -25.06 22.66
C LYS A 395 8.05 -25.26 23.59
N GLN A 396 8.29 -26.51 24.05
CA GLN A 396 9.30 -26.94 25.03
C GLN A 396 10.74 -26.33 24.94
N HIS A 397 11.01 -25.54 23.92
CA HIS A 397 12.32 -24.98 23.58
C HIS A 397 12.45 -23.46 23.71
N PHE A 398 11.50 -22.76 24.34
CA PHE A 398 11.56 -21.26 24.34
C PHE A 398 12.79 -20.72 25.09
N GLN A 399 13.16 -21.30 26.21
CA GLN A 399 14.37 -20.93 26.97
C GLN A 399 15.66 -21.23 26.19
N GLU A 400 15.68 -22.36 25.47
CA GLU A 400 16.81 -22.73 24.60
C GLU A 400 16.88 -21.79 23.39
N ALA A 401 15.73 -21.48 22.78
CA ALA A 401 15.63 -20.54 21.67
C ALA A 401 16.03 -19.10 22.09
N GLU A 402 15.70 -18.67 23.31
CA GLU A 402 16.13 -17.38 23.84
C GLU A 402 17.65 -17.30 23.99
N LYS A 403 18.27 -18.34 24.57
CA LYS A 403 19.73 -18.43 24.70
C LYS A 403 20.40 -18.46 23.34
N GLU A 404 19.84 -19.22 22.40
CA GLU A 404 20.35 -19.27 21.02
C GLU A 404 20.19 -17.92 20.30
N ALA A 405 19.06 -17.25 20.41
CA ALA A 405 18.85 -15.92 19.84
C ALA A 405 19.82 -14.89 20.43
N GLN A 406 20.07 -14.91 21.76
CA GLN A 406 21.03 -14.03 22.40
C GLN A 406 22.47 -14.33 21.94
N LYS A 407 22.82 -15.61 21.77
CA LYS A 407 24.12 -16.02 21.22
C LYS A 407 24.27 -15.50 19.80
N ARG A 408 23.26 -15.71 18.93
CA ARG A 408 23.29 -15.23 17.53
C ARG A 408 23.39 -13.72 17.42
N LYS A 409 22.71 -12.96 18.28
CA LYS A 409 22.86 -11.48 18.34
C LYS A 409 24.31 -11.05 18.61
N ARG A 410 25.01 -11.75 19.50
CA ARG A 410 26.43 -11.47 19.79
C ARG A 410 27.33 -11.83 18.59
N GLU A 411 27.09 -12.98 17.97
CA GLU A 411 27.82 -13.44 16.79
C GLU A 411 27.60 -12.50 15.59
N ILE A 412 26.37 -12.02 15.37
CA ILE A 412 26.05 -11.00 14.35
C ILE A 412 26.87 -9.73 14.60
N ALA A 413 26.88 -9.21 15.82
CA ALA A 413 27.62 -7.98 16.13
C ALA A 413 29.13 -8.13 15.92
N GLN A 414 29.70 -9.32 16.22
CA GLN A 414 31.10 -9.61 15.98
C GLN A 414 31.42 -9.73 14.49
N ALA A 415 30.58 -10.44 13.73
CA ALA A 415 30.73 -10.60 12.29
C ALA A 415 30.60 -9.27 11.53
N GLU A 416 29.64 -8.42 11.89
CA GLU A 416 29.47 -7.09 11.31
C GLU A 416 30.67 -6.18 11.60
N LYS A 417 31.23 -6.26 12.80
CA LYS A 417 32.45 -5.54 13.12
C LYS A 417 33.63 -6.04 12.27
N ARG A 418 33.74 -7.36 12.07
CA ARG A 418 34.80 -7.94 11.23
C ARG A 418 34.62 -7.57 9.76
N ILE A 419 33.40 -7.59 9.24
CA ILE A 419 33.09 -7.12 7.86
C ILE A 419 33.53 -5.67 7.69
N ALA A 420 33.22 -4.78 8.64
CA ALA A 420 33.63 -3.39 8.60
C ALA A 420 35.15 -3.19 8.69
N GLU A 421 35.86 -4.07 9.40
CA GLU A 421 37.34 -4.11 9.41
C GLU A 421 37.89 -4.55 8.06
N LEU A 422 37.33 -5.60 7.45
CA LEU A 422 37.71 -6.08 6.12
C LEU A 422 37.53 -4.98 5.06
N ASP A 423 36.43 -4.23 5.08
CA ASP A 423 36.20 -3.08 4.20
C ASP A 423 37.30 -2.00 4.33
N ARG A 424 37.74 -1.72 5.57
CA ARG A 424 38.82 -0.77 5.83
C ARG A 424 40.19 -1.28 5.34
N ILE A 425 40.46 -2.57 5.56
CA ILE A 425 41.68 -3.23 5.11
C ILE A 425 41.74 -3.24 3.58
N PHE A 426 40.61 -3.59 2.94
CA PHE A 426 40.50 -3.62 1.48
C PHE A 426 40.75 -2.25 0.86
N LYS A 427 40.17 -1.18 1.44
CA LYS A 427 40.41 0.19 0.99
C LYS A 427 41.87 0.57 1.10
N ARG A 428 42.54 0.21 2.19
CA ARG A 428 43.99 0.48 2.38
C ARG A 428 44.85 -0.31 1.37
N PHE A 429 44.55 -1.58 1.14
CA PHE A 429 45.27 -2.36 0.13
C PHE A 429 45.12 -1.83 -1.29
N TYR A 430 43.96 -1.30 -1.61
CA TYR A 430 43.73 -0.65 -2.90
C TYR A 430 44.59 0.64 -3.05
N GLU A 431 44.72 1.42 -2.00
CA GLU A 431 45.59 2.60 -1.96
C GLU A 431 47.08 2.20 -2.05
N ASP A 432 47.49 1.12 -1.41
CA ASP A 432 48.85 0.59 -1.41
C ASP A 432 49.25 -0.04 -2.78
N ASP A 433 48.31 -0.67 -3.50
CA ASP A 433 48.53 -1.17 -4.87
C ASP A 433 48.73 -0.02 -5.85
N ILE A 434 47.89 1.02 -5.78
CA ILE A 434 48.03 2.22 -6.62
C ILE A 434 49.35 2.94 -6.36
N SER A 435 49.82 3.02 -5.11
CA SER A 435 51.07 3.65 -4.74
C SER A 435 52.32 2.81 -5.06
N GLY A 436 52.15 1.55 -5.50
CA GLY A 436 53.22 0.62 -5.80
C GLY A 436 53.92 0.05 -4.56
N THR A 437 53.38 0.23 -3.37
CA THR A 437 53.91 -0.28 -2.10
C THR A 437 53.77 -1.79 -1.99
N ILE A 438 52.75 -2.37 -2.63
CA ILE A 438 52.50 -3.83 -2.71
C ILE A 438 52.52 -4.23 -4.20
N SER A 439 53.04 -5.43 -4.50
CA SER A 439 52.95 -5.96 -5.88
C SER A 439 51.51 -6.35 -6.21
N HIS A 440 51.08 -6.06 -7.44
CA HIS A 440 49.73 -6.36 -7.93
C HIS A 440 49.34 -7.85 -7.77
N GLU A 441 50.28 -8.77 -7.93
CA GLU A 441 50.07 -10.21 -7.73
C GLU A 441 49.72 -10.53 -6.26
N ARG A 442 50.40 -9.88 -5.31
CA ARG A 442 50.12 -10.05 -3.87
C ARG A 442 48.81 -9.39 -3.47
N PHE A 443 48.47 -8.24 -4.07
CA PHE A 443 47.17 -7.60 -3.90
C PHE A 443 46.01 -8.53 -4.34
N LEU A 444 46.08 -9.11 -5.53
CA LEU A 444 45.06 -10.02 -6.05
C LEU A 444 44.85 -11.26 -5.14
N LYS A 445 45.94 -11.85 -4.65
CA LYS A 445 45.84 -13.01 -3.76
C LYS A 445 45.15 -12.66 -2.44
N LEU A 446 45.57 -11.59 -1.77
CA LEU A 446 45.01 -11.15 -0.50
C LEU A 446 43.57 -10.67 -0.66
N SER A 447 43.23 -9.98 -1.76
CA SER A 447 41.88 -9.54 -2.07
C SER A 447 40.91 -10.72 -2.18
N THR A 448 41.33 -11.80 -2.86
CA THR A 448 40.51 -13.00 -3.04
C THR A 448 40.18 -13.67 -1.70
N ASP A 449 41.18 -13.77 -0.80
CA ASP A 449 40.99 -14.37 0.52
C ASP A 449 40.06 -13.54 1.40
N TYR A 450 40.23 -12.21 1.41
CA TYR A 450 39.36 -11.31 2.20
C TYR A 450 37.94 -11.19 1.63
N GLU A 451 37.77 -11.21 0.32
CA GLU A 451 36.45 -11.25 -0.31
C GLU A 451 35.71 -12.57 0.00
N ALA A 452 36.44 -13.70 0.06
CA ALA A 452 35.87 -14.98 0.46
C ALA A 452 35.40 -14.96 1.93
N GLU A 453 36.26 -14.46 2.86
CA GLU A 453 35.91 -14.29 4.27
C GLU A 453 34.68 -13.37 4.44
N GLN A 454 34.66 -12.24 3.75
CA GLN A 454 33.54 -11.28 3.81
C GLN A 454 32.23 -11.89 3.30
N ARG A 455 32.29 -12.66 2.22
CA ARG A 455 31.13 -13.34 1.65
C ARG A 455 30.58 -14.40 2.62
N GLU A 456 31.46 -15.20 3.21
CA GLU A 456 31.08 -16.21 4.19
C GLU A 456 30.41 -15.58 5.42
N LEU A 457 31.03 -14.55 6.00
CA LEU A 457 30.46 -13.81 7.14
C LEU A 457 29.12 -13.17 6.81
N THR A 458 28.97 -12.64 5.60
CA THR A 458 27.71 -12.02 5.16
C THR A 458 26.57 -13.04 5.06
N GLU A 459 26.83 -14.25 4.54
CA GLU A 459 25.82 -15.32 4.50
C GLU A 459 25.52 -15.85 5.90
N GLN A 460 26.52 -15.99 6.77
CA GLN A 460 26.29 -16.39 8.18
C GLN A 460 25.42 -15.37 8.91
N VAL A 461 25.70 -14.07 8.78
CA VAL A 461 24.91 -12.99 9.39
C VAL A 461 23.45 -13.04 8.90
N LYS A 462 23.23 -13.33 7.62
CA LYS A 462 21.89 -13.47 7.07
C LYS A 462 21.13 -14.63 7.74
N THR A 463 21.74 -15.80 7.81
CA THR A 463 21.14 -16.99 8.44
C THR A 463 20.86 -16.75 9.94
N TRP A 464 21.79 -16.14 10.66
CA TRP A 464 21.61 -15.84 12.08
C TRP A 464 20.52 -14.78 12.32
N ARG A 465 20.38 -13.79 11.44
CA ARG A 465 19.28 -12.81 11.51
C ARG A 465 17.92 -13.47 11.36
N GLU A 466 17.78 -14.44 10.45
CA GLU A 466 16.54 -15.19 10.29
C GLU A 466 16.14 -15.93 11.59
N VAL A 467 17.09 -16.52 12.28
CA VAL A 467 16.86 -17.21 13.58
C VAL A 467 16.42 -16.20 14.66
N VAL A 468 17.09 -15.06 14.74
CA VAL A 468 16.74 -14.00 15.71
C VAL A 468 15.36 -13.41 15.41
N GLU A 469 15.04 -13.17 14.15
CA GLU A 469 13.77 -12.61 13.71
C GLU A 469 12.59 -13.54 14.05
N ILE A 470 12.74 -14.85 13.80
CA ILE A 470 11.72 -15.84 14.19
C ILE A 470 11.48 -15.82 15.70
N PHE A 471 12.54 -15.79 16.51
CA PHE A 471 12.41 -15.74 17.97
C PHE A 471 11.75 -14.44 18.46
N GLU A 472 12.13 -13.29 17.91
CA GLU A 472 11.53 -12.00 18.27
C GLU A 472 10.05 -11.94 17.89
N GLN A 473 9.66 -12.54 16.75
CA GLN A 473 8.27 -12.66 16.34
C GLN A 473 7.47 -13.54 17.31
N ASP A 474 7.98 -14.74 17.65
CA ASP A 474 7.32 -15.66 18.59
C ASP A 474 7.10 -14.99 19.98
N ARG A 475 8.07 -14.20 20.44
CA ARG A 475 7.97 -13.44 21.68
C ARG A 475 6.93 -12.33 21.61
N SER A 476 6.93 -11.56 20.54
CA SER A 476 5.95 -10.49 20.29
C SER A 476 4.52 -11.05 20.23
N ASP A 477 4.37 -12.21 19.58
CA ASP A 477 3.10 -12.91 19.46
C ASP A 477 2.56 -13.35 20.82
N PHE A 478 3.44 -13.88 21.69
CA PHE A 478 3.06 -14.27 23.05
C PHE A 478 2.63 -13.06 23.89
N ASP A 479 3.38 -11.97 23.86
CA ASP A 479 3.06 -10.74 24.60
C ASP A 479 1.72 -10.15 24.12
N SER A 480 1.46 -10.22 22.82
CA SER A 480 0.20 -9.79 22.21
C SER A 480 -0.99 -10.61 22.69
N PHE A 481 -0.83 -11.95 22.76
CA PHE A 481 -1.87 -12.83 23.30
C PHE A 481 -2.12 -12.56 24.79
N ALA A 482 -1.07 -12.40 25.58
CA ALA A 482 -1.17 -12.07 26.99
C ALA A 482 -1.92 -10.76 27.23
N ALA A 483 -1.72 -9.76 26.37
CA ALA A 483 -2.46 -8.50 26.42
C ALA A 483 -3.97 -8.69 26.14
N ILE A 484 -4.32 -9.56 25.18
CA ILE A 484 -5.72 -9.91 24.89
C ILE A 484 -6.36 -10.64 26.09
N VAL A 485 -5.65 -11.61 26.69
CA VAL A 485 -6.16 -12.34 27.85
C VAL A 485 -6.44 -11.38 29.01
N ARG A 486 -5.54 -10.42 29.29
CA ARG A 486 -5.75 -9.41 30.36
C ARG A 486 -6.94 -8.49 30.09
N LYS A 487 -7.21 -8.16 28.82
CA LYS A 487 -8.34 -7.31 28.40
C LYS A 487 -9.69 -7.98 28.67
N TYR A 488 -9.77 -9.29 28.63
CA TYR A 488 -11.02 -10.03 28.65
C TYR A 488 -11.17 -10.95 29.86
N VAL A 489 -11.11 -10.40 31.06
CA VAL A 489 -11.34 -11.14 32.30
C VAL A 489 -12.83 -11.33 32.55
N GLY A 490 -13.28 -12.56 32.81
CA GLY A 490 -14.66 -12.86 33.23
C GLY A 490 -15.70 -12.77 32.13
N ILE A 491 -15.35 -13.12 30.89
CA ILE A 491 -16.26 -13.15 29.73
C ILE A 491 -17.45 -14.10 30.01
N ARG A 492 -18.67 -13.59 29.81
CA ARG A 492 -19.91 -14.39 29.92
C ARG A 492 -20.54 -14.69 28.56
N GLU A 493 -20.29 -13.87 27.56
CA GLU A 493 -20.84 -14.01 26.22
C GLU A 493 -19.77 -13.74 25.15
N LEU A 494 -19.84 -14.49 24.05
CA LEU A 494 -18.98 -14.30 22.90
C LEU A 494 -19.52 -13.21 21.98
N THR A 495 -18.70 -12.21 21.71
CA THR A 495 -18.93 -11.22 20.66
C THR A 495 -18.05 -11.52 19.43
N PRO A 496 -18.40 -11.01 18.23
CA PRO A 496 -17.51 -11.13 17.07
C PRO A 496 -16.09 -10.61 17.32
N THR A 497 -15.96 -9.54 18.10
CA THR A 497 -14.67 -8.97 18.49
C THR A 497 -13.86 -9.96 19.30
N ILE A 498 -14.42 -10.52 20.37
CA ILE A 498 -13.75 -11.50 21.23
C ILE A 498 -13.31 -12.71 20.40
N VAL A 499 -14.22 -13.26 19.60
CA VAL A 499 -13.90 -14.42 18.76
C VAL A 499 -12.77 -14.12 17.77
N ASN A 500 -12.81 -12.95 17.12
CA ASN A 500 -11.79 -12.57 16.15
C ASN A 500 -10.44 -12.20 16.79
N GLU A 501 -10.42 -11.72 18.04
CA GLU A 501 -9.17 -11.45 18.76
C GLU A 501 -8.52 -12.74 19.29
N PHE A 502 -9.29 -13.70 19.80
CA PHE A 502 -8.75 -14.94 20.36
C PHE A 502 -8.48 -16.03 19.32
N VAL A 503 -9.38 -16.20 18.34
CA VAL A 503 -9.42 -17.40 17.48
C VAL A 503 -8.94 -17.08 16.07
N LYS A 504 -7.89 -17.77 15.65
CA LYS A 504 -7.37 -17.74 14.28
C LYS A 504 -8.14 -18.67 13.35
N LYS A 505 -8.36 -19.92 13.80
CA LYS A 505 -8.96 -20.97 12.98
C LYS A 505 -9.61 -22.02 13.87
N ILE A 506 -10.71 -22.60 13.39
CA ILE A 506 -11.39 -23.74 14.05
C ILE A 506 -11.45 -24.88 13.04
N ILE A 507 -10.89 -26.03 13.40
CA ILE A 507 -10.90 -27.24 12.57
C ILE A 507 -11.96 -28.19 13.09
N VAL A 508 -12.91 -28.56 12.23
CA VAL A 508 -14.05 -29.41 12.59
C VAL A 508 -13.90 -30.77 11.94
N HIS A 509 -13.78 -31.82 12.77
CA HIS A 509 -13.66 -33.21 12.32
C HIS A 509 -15.02 -33.84 12.01
N ALA A 510 -15.00 -34.99 11.36
CA ALA A 510 -16.18 -35.80 11.16
C ALA A 510 -16.74 -36.27 12.53
N PRO A 511 -18.06 -36.31 12.69
CA PRO A 511 -18.66 -36.81 13.93
C PRO A 511 -18.48 -38.32 14.03
N ASP A 512 -17.92 -38.79 15.16
CA ASP A 512 -17.91 -40.19 15.55
C ASP A 512 -19.25 -40.59 16.17
N LYS A 513 -19.80 -41.68 15.71
CA LYS A 513 -21.07 -42.27 16.16
C LYS A 513 -20.93 -43.69 16.69
N SER A 514 -19.68 -44.20 16.78
CA SER A 514 -19.40 -45.59 17.15
C SER A 514 -19.86 -45.96 18.54
N SER A 515 -19.87 -45.01 19.48
CA SER A 515 -20.26 -45.22 20.89
C SER A 515 -21.77 -45.04 21.14
N GLY A 516 -22.63 -44.89 20.11
CA GLY A 516 -24.04 -44.55 20.27
C GLY A 516 -24.31 -43.10 20.60
N HIS A 517 -23.34 -42.37 21.04
CA HIS A 517 -23.34 -40.92 21.24
C HIS A 517 -22.59 -40.22 20.13
N ARG A 518 -23.02 -39.04 19.74
CA ARG A 518 -22.31 -38.27 18.75
C ARG A 518 -21.18 -37.50 19.44
N ARG A 519 -19.95 -37.94 19.23
CA ARG A 519 -18.75 -37.23 19.62
C ARG A 519 -18.13 -36.56 18.39
N GLN A 520 -17.63 -35.33 18.57
CA GLN A 520 -17.02 -34.59 17.47
C GLN A 520 -15.80 -33.84 17.98
N LYS A 521 -14.65 -34.13 17.41
CA LYS A 521 -13.41 -33.42 17.72
C LYS A 521 -13.42 -32.05 17.06
N ILE A 522 -12.99 -31.02 17.80
CA ILE A 522 -12.88 -29.63 17.36
C ILE A 522 -11.52 -29.13 17.82
N GLU A 523 -10.66 -28.76 16.89
CA GLU A 523 -9.38 -28.15 17.20
C GLU A 523 -9.47 -26.64 17.09
N LEU A 524 -8.97 -25.93 18.10
CA LEU A 524 -8.98 -24.49 18.19
C LEU A 524 -7.55 -23.98 18.02
N VAL A 525 -7.31 -23.20 16.97
CA VAL A 525 -6.05 -22.53 16.75
C VAL A 525 -6.21 -21.08 17.20
N TRP A 526 -5.41 -20.68 18.18
CA TRP A 526 -5.45 -19.36 18.77
C TRP A 526 -4.66 -18.36 17.91
N ASN A 527 -5.02 -17.10 18.00
CA ASN A 527 -4.19 -16.05 17.44
C ASN A 527 -2.87 -15.99 18.18
N PHE A 528 -1.78 -15.76 17.46
CA PHE A 528 -0.41 -15.59 17.96
C PHE A 528 0.25 -16.85 18.50
N ILE A 529 -0.39 -17.58 19.41
CA ILE A 529 0.21 -18.75 20.08
C ILE A 529 -0.09 -20.10 19.40
N GLY A 530 -0.96 -20.11 18.37
CA GLY A 530 -1.28 -21.33 17.62
C GLY A 530 -2.12 -22.34 18.40
N GLU A 531 -1.75 -23.60 18.39
CA GLU A 531 -2.41 -24.66 19.15
C GLU A 531 -1.84 -24.71 20.59
N VAL A 532 -2.72 -24.64 21.58
CA VAL A 532 -2.35 -24.76 23.01
C VAL A 532 -2.89 -26.08 23.53
N ASN A 533 -2.01 -26.93 24.06
CA ASN A 533 -2.38 -28.18 24.72
C ASN A 533 -2.60 -27.92 26.22
N LEU A 534 -3.87 -27.71 26.58
CA LEU A 534 -4.24 -27.56 28.00
C LEU A 534 -4.17 -28.91 28.74
N PRO A 535 -3.71 -28.93 29.99
CA PRO A 535 -3.76 -30.14 30.81
C PRO A 535 -5.19 -30.67 30.95
N GLY A 536 -5.42 -31.95 30.58
CA GLY A 536 -6.77 -32.56 30.61
C GLY A 536 -7.66 -32.22 29.40
N ASP A 537 -7.08 -31.75 28.30
CA ASP A 537 -7.79 -31.27 27.10
C ASP A 537 -8.49 -32.40 26.33
N ASP A 538 -9.79 -32.63 26.59
CA ASP A 538 -10.65 -33.40 25.70
C ASP A 538 -11.30 -32.44 24.69
N GLN A 539 -10.67 -32.31 23.51
CA GLN A 539 -11.13 -31.46 22.39
C GLN A 539 -12.40 -32.02 21.74
N THR A 540 -13.19 -32.81 22.45
CA THR A 540 -14.41 -33.42 21.93
C THR A 540 -15.67 -32.83 22.54
N VAL A 541 -16.66 -32.58 21.70
CA VAL A 541 -18.00 -32.16 22.11
C VAL A 541 -18.93 -33.36 22.05
N GLU A 542 -19.49 -33.72 23.21
CA GLU A 542 -20.46 -34.79 23.34
C GLU A 542 -21.89 -34.24 23.27
N ARG A 543 -22.75 -34.83 22.43
CA ARG A 543 -24.15 -34.49 22.35
C ARG A 543 -24.99 -35.62 22.87
N LYS A 544 -25.56 -35.47 24.07
CA LYS A 544 -26.60 -36.38 24.58
C LYS A 544 -27.81 -36.35 23.65
N ARG A 545 -28.34 -37.52 23.25
CA ARG A 545 -29.63 -37.63 22.61
C ARG A 545 -30.67 -37.07 23.60
N LYS A 546 -31.46 -36.08 23.19
CA LYS A 546 -32.71 -35.81 23.89
C LYS A 546 -33.56 -37.09 23.73
N ASP A 547 -33.86 -37.75 24.82
CA ASP A 547 -34.81 -38.82 24.82
C ASP A 547 -36.08 -38.33 24.14
N ARG A 548 -36.44 -39.00 23.08
CA ARG A 548 -37.78 -38.87 22.49
C ARG A 548 -38.69 -39.67 23.43
N THR A 549 -39.13 -39.04 24.52
CA THR A 549 -40.32 -39.49 25.24
C THR A 549 -41.52 -38.88 24.55
N ALA A 550 -42.35 -39.77 24.10
CA ALA A 550 -43.69 -39.81 23.55
C ALA A 550 -44.45 -38.51 23.32
#